data_9e39e79bd7963b7e4c8a55fc36d17748
#
_entry.id   9e39e79bd7963b7e4c8a55fc36d17748
#
_cell.length_a   1.000
_cell.length_b   1.000
_cell.length_c   1.000
_cell.angle_alpha   90.00
_cell.angle_beta   90.00
_cell.angle_gamma   90.00
#
_symmetry.space_group_name_H-M   'P 1'
#
loop_
_entity.id
_entity.type
_entity.pdbx_description
1 polymer ?
#
loop_
_entity_poly.entity_id
_entity_poly.type
_entity_poly.pdbx_seq_one_letter_code
_entity_poly.pdbx_strand_id
1 'polypeptide(L)'
;MDYKINKNLLEILNYNLKCYQFKSIKFENGLFDETVDATYIINLVGNGRYDNIINQINKYKPTSQVYILLNQGFRKCNKTKHIVYPADDLNDAFLQIFRHANDKKYENILILEDDFIFHKEIKNKKHINSI
;
A
#
# COMPACT_ATOMS: atom_id res chain seq x y z
N MET A 1 3.82 2.51 -14.65
CA MET A 1 4.28 1.23 -14.07
C MET A 1 3.91 0.09 -15.02
N ASP A 2 4.92 -0.57 -15.59
CA ASP A 2 4.73 -1.66 -16.55
C ASP A 2 4.92 -3.02 -15.90
N TYR A 3 4.10 -3.32 -14.92
CA TYR A 3 4.17 -4.60 -14.26
C TYR A 3 3.32 -5.63 -15.00
N LYS A 4 3.98 -6.63 -15.59
CA LYS A 4 3.28 -7.71 -16.29
C LYS A 4 3.05 -8.88 -15.35
N ILE A 5 1.79 -9.25 -15.20
CA ILE A 5 1.37 -10.37 -14.36
C ILE A 5 1.03 -11.55 -15.25
N ASN A 6 1.75 -12.67 -15.11
CA ASN A 6 1.45 -13.87 -15.87
C ASN A 6 0.19 -14.57 -15.31
N LYS A 7 -0.34 -15.52 -16.08
CA LYS A 7 -1.60 -16.20 -15.74
C LYS A 7 -1.53 -16.92 -14.38
N ASN A 8 -0.43 -17.60 -14.07
CA ASN A 8 -0.28 -18.34 -12.83
C ASN A 8 -0.25 -17.41 -11.63
N LEU A 9 0.47 -16.29 -11.73
CA LEU A 9 0.52 -15.30 -10.68
C LEU A 9 -0.86 -14.67 -10.47
N LEU A 10 -1.58 -14.39 -11.56
CA LEU A 10 -2.93 -13.83 -11.46
C LEU A 10 -3.89 -14.77 -10.72
N GLU A 11 -3.80 -16.05 -10.97
CA GLU A 11 -4.62 -17.05 -10.25
C GLU A 11 -4.33 -17.05 -8.76
N ILE A 12 -3.05 -16.97 -8.37
CA ILE A 12 -2.63 -16.86 -6.96
C ILE A 12 -3.19 -15.60 -6.33
N LEU A 13 -3.03 -14.46 -6.97
CA LEU A 13 -3.50 -13.18 -6.47
C LEU A 13 -5.02 -13.17 -6.32
N ASN A 14 -5.74 -13.73 -7.27
CA ASN A 14 -7.20 -13.82 -7.22
C ASN A 14 -7.67 -14.71 -6.06
N TYR A 15 -7.00 -15.82 -5.83
CA TYR A 15 -7.31 -16.69 -4.70
C TYR A 15 -7.12 -15.98 -3.36
N ASN A 16 -6.02 -15.26 -3.21
CA ASN A 16 -5.66 -14.59 -1.96
C ASN A 16 -6.42 -13.28 -1.75
N LEU A 17 -7.06 -12.74 -2.80
CA LEU A 17 -7.73 -11.43 -2.76
C LEU A 17 -8.80 -11.35 -1.66
N LYS A 18 -9.46 -12.45 -1.34
CA LYS A 18 -10.48 -12.52 -0.27
C LYS A 18 -9.94 -12.10 1.10
N CYS A 19 -8.61 -12.16 1.28
CA CYS A 19 -7.95 -11.80 2.54
C CYS A 19 -7.56 -10.33 2.62
N TYR A 20 -7.86 -9.55 1.58
CA TYR A 20 -7.47 -8.15 1.46
C TYR A 20 -8.66 -7.23 1.22
N GLN A 21 -8.53 -6.01 1.70
CA GLN A 21 -9.45 -4.93 1.38
C GLN A 21 -8.64 -3.67 1.12
N PHE A 22 -8.87 -3.01 -0.02
CA PHE A 22 -8.29 -1.71 -0.33
C PHE A 22 -9.24 -0.62 0.15
N LYS A 23 -8.84 0.10 1.19
CA LYS A 23 -9.62 1.24 1.69
C LYS A 23 -9.13 2.52 1.02
N SER A 24 -9.98 3.13 0.21
CA SER A 24 -9.66 4.37 -0.52
C SER A 24 -9.91 5.59 0.36
N ILE A 25 -8.93 6.47 0.45
CA ILE A 25 -9.02 7.74 1.16
C ILE A 25 -8.54 8.83 0.21
N LYS A 26 -9.35 9.90 0.06
CA LYS A 26 -9.04 10.99 -0.84
C LYS A 26 -8.83 12.29 -0.07
N PHE A 27 -7.84 13.03 -0.49
CA PHE A 27 -7.58 14.40 -0.05
C PHE A 27 -7.65 15.34 -1.24
N GLU A 28 -7.87 16.62 -0.97
CA GLU A 28 -7.90 17.61 -2.05
C GLU A 28 -6.54 17.75 -2.70
N ASN A 29 -5.46 17.81 -1.91
CA ASN A 29 -4.09 17.93 -2.37
C ASN A 29 -3.16 17.07 -1.54
N GLY A 30 -2.12 16.52 -2.18
CA GLY A 30 -1.08 15.74 -1.51
C GLY A 30 0.32 16.28 -1.77
N LEU A 31 1.23 16.04 -0.83
CA LEU A 31 2.60 16.56 -0.87
C LEU A 31 3.36 16.15 -2.13
N PHE A 32 3.14 14.92 -2.60
CA PHE A 32 3.90 14.32 -3.70
C PHE A 32 3.10 14.18 -4.99
N ASP A 33 1.96 14.87 -5.12
CA ASP A 33 1.06 14.70 -6.27
C ASP A 33 1.74 14.96 -7.62
N GLU A 34 2.78 15.80 -7.66
CA GLU A 34 3.50 16.09 -8.91
C GLU A 34 4.28 14.87 -9.44
N THR A 35 4.70 13.97 -8.55
CA THR A 35 5.58 12.85 -8.92
C THR A 35 5.02 11.49 -8.59
N VAL A 36 4.02 11.39 -7.70
CA VAL A 36 3.45 10.13 -7.23
C VAL A 36 1.95 10.15 -7.43
N ASP A 37 1.44 9.11 -8.09
CA ASP A 37 0.01 9.00 -8.43
C ASP A 37 -0.84 8.60 -7.23
N ALA A 38 -0.32 7.71 -6.39
CA ALA A 38 -1.04 7.20 -5.22
C ALA A 38 -0.09 6.68 -4.16
N THR A 39 -0.56 6.68 -2.93
CA THR A 39 0.13 6.07 -1.79
C THR A 39 -0.63 4.82 -1.37
N TYR A 40 0.11 3.73 -1.16
CA TYR A 40 -0.41 2.49 -0.61
C TYR A 40 0.23 2.23 0.74
N ILE A 41 -0.57 1.88 1.73
CA ILE A 41 -0.07 1.57 3.07
C ILE A 41 -0.54 0.17 3.45
N ILE A 42 0.40 -0.70 3.77
CA ILE A 42 0.11 -2.09 4.15
C ILE A 42 -0.15 -2.14 5.65
N ASN A 43 -1.33 -2.63 6.03
CA ASN A 43 -1.71 -2.83 7.42
C ASN A 43 -2.10 -4.29 7.66
N LEU A 44 -1.44 -4.94 8.61
CA LEU A 44 -1.86 -6.24 9.10
C LEU A 44 -2.99 -6.00 10.12
N VAL A 45 -4.19 -6.43 9.76
CA VAL A 45 -5.40 -6.19 10.57
C VAL A 45 -5.23 -6.72 11.99
N GLY A 46 -5.52 -5.87 12.96
CA GLY A 46 -5.47 -6.23 14.38
C GLY A 46 -4.12 -6.05 15.06
N ASN A 47 -3.11 -5.50 14.37
CA ASN A 47 -1.79 -5.29 14.97
C ASN A 47 -1.67 -3.98 15.77
N GLY A 48 -2.74 -3.21 15.89
CA GLY A 48 -2.77 -1.97 16.68
C GLY A 48 -2.18 -0.74 16.00
N ARG A 49 -1.81 -0.82 14.72
CA ARG A 49 -1.12 0.28 14.02
C ARG A 49 -2.02 1.12 13.11
N TYR A 50 -3.29 0.75 12.98
CA TYR A 50 -4.22 1.44 12.10
C TYR A 50 -4.35 2.93 12.46
N ASP A 51 -4.45 3.26 13.75
CA ASP A 51 -4.61 4.64 14.18
C ASP A 51 -3.38 5.50 13.84
N ASN A 52 -2.18 4.93 13.89
CA ASN A 52 -0.96 5.62 13.44
C ASN A 52 -1.06 5.99 11.96
N ILE A 53 -1.54 5.06 11.12
CA ILE A 53 -1.72 5.32 9.69
C ILE A 53 -2.64 6.53 9.50
N ILE A 54 -3.81 6.50 10.13
CA ILE A 54 -4.81 7.57 9.99
C ILE A 54 -4.24 8.90 10.45
N ASN A 55 -3.55 8.93 11.59
CA ASN A 55 -2.94 10.16 12.11
C ASN A 55 -1.89 10.72 11.15
N GLN A 56 -1.03 9.85 10.61
CA GLN A 56 0.04 10.28 9.72
C GLN A 56 -0.50 10.81 8.38
N ILE A 57 -1.43 10.11 7.76
CA ILE A 57 -1.96 10.54 6.45
C ILE A 57 -2.83 11.80 6.56
N ASN A 58 -3.56 11.97 7.66
CA ASN A 58 -4.36 13.18 7.88
C ASN A 58 -3.47 14.40 8.13
N LYS A 59 -2.35 14.21 8.82
CA LYS A 59 -1.41 15.28 9.12
C LYS A 59 -0.58 15.69 7.90
N TYR A 60 -0.07 14.72 7.14
CA TYR A 60 0.89 14.98 6.07
C TYR A 60 0.32 14.88 4.66
N LYS A 61 -0.74 14.11 4.46
CA LYS A 61 -1.40 13.96 3.16
C LYS A 61 -0.41 13.71 2.02
N PRO A 62 0.20 12.51 1.96
CA PRO A 62 1.30 12.26 1.03
C PRO A 62 0.90 12.41 -0.44
N THR A 63 -0.29 11.93 -0.78
CA THR A 63 -0.88 12.08 -2.12
C THR A 63 -2.37 12.31 -1.99
N SER A 64 -3.00 12.85 -3.03
CA SER A 64 -4.46 13.03 -3.06
C SER A 64 -5.20 11.71 -2.93
N GLN A 65 -4.66 10.65 -3.52
CA GLN A 65 -5.23 9.30 -3.42
C GLN A 65 -4.35 8.43 -2.53
N VAL A 66 -4.94 7.92 -1.47
CA VAL A 66 -4.29 6.98 -0.54
C VAL A 66 -5.14 5.71 -0.47
N TYR A 67 -4.50 4.56 -0.53
CA TYR A 67 -5.14 3.27 -0.27
C TYR A 67 -4.49 2.64 0.94
N ILE A 68 -5.30 2.22 1.90
CA ILE A 68 -4.83 1.35 2.98
C ILE A 68 -5.18 -0.07 2.59
N LEU A 69 -4.17 -0.91 2.40
CA LEU A 69 -4.37 -2.33 2.13
C LEU A 69 -4.51 -3.05 3.47
N LEU A 70 -5.74 -3.42 3.78
CA LEU A 70 -6.06 -4.20 4.97
C LEU A 70 -5.82 -5.67 4.67
N ASN A 71 -4.77 -6.24 5.26
CA ASN A 71 -4.39 -7.63 5.12
C ASN A 71 -4.76 -8.40 6.37
N GLN A 72 -5.59 -9.44 6.24
CA GLN A 72 -5.96 -10.28 7.38
C GLN A 72 -4.83 -11.21 7.82
N GLY A 73 -3.82 -11.41 6.96
CA GLY A 73 -2.69 -12.27 7.27
C GLY A 73 -2.98 -13.76 7.05
N PHE A 74 -1.95 -14.50 6.65
CA PHE A 74 -2.10 -15.92 6.29
C PHE A 74 -2.45 -16.82 7.48
N ARG A 75 -2.17 -16.38 8.71
CA ARG A 75 -2.52 -17.15 9.92
C ARG A 75 -4.00 -17.07 10.27
N LYS A 76 -4.70 -16.04 9.79
CA LYS A 76 -6.12 -15.82 10.07
C LYS A 76 -7.01 -15.97 8.85
N CYS A 77 -6.44 -15.97 7.65
CA CYS A 77 -7.16 -16.08 6.41
C CYS A 77 -6.42 -17.04 5.49
N ASN A 78 -7.12 -18.02 4.95
CA ASN A 78 -6.52 -19.08 4.15
C ASN A 78 -6.01 -18.53 2.81
N LYS A 79 -4.71 -18.56 2.62
CA LYS A 79 -4.02 -18.17 1.39
C LYS A 79 -3.39 -19.38 0.71
N THR A 80 -2.78 -19.18 -0.45
CA THR A 80 -2.12 -20.25 -1.20
C THR A 80 -0.99 -20.90 -0.38
N LYS A 81 -0.73 -22.18 -0.66
CA LYS A 81 0.17 -23.01 0.16
C LYS A 81 1.62 -22.54 0.22
N HIS A 82 2.08 -21.76 -0.77
CA HIS A 82 3.45 -21.27 -0.78
C HIS A 82 3.70 -20.18 0.28
N ILE A 83 2.63 -19.64 0.87
CA ILE A 83 2.75 -18.61 1.92
C ILE A 83 2.89 -19.35 3.26
N VAL A 84 4.12 -19.44 3.74
CA VAL A 84 4.50 -20.20 4.93
C VAL A 84 5.04 -19.27 6.02
N TYR A 85 5.70 -18.19 5.64
CA TYR A 85 6.33 -17.23 6.54
C TYR A 85 5.73 -15.83 6.38
N PRO A 86 5.91 -14.95 7.40
CA PRO A 86 5.47 -13.55 7.28
C PRO A 86 6.04 -12.81 6.07
N ALA A 87 7.28 -13.14 5.66
CA ALA A 87 7.88 -12.53 4.47
C ALA A 87 7.13 -12.91 3.20
N ASP A 88 6.64 -14.15 3.09
CA ASP A 88 5.83 -14.60 1.96
C ASP A 88 4.50 -13.83 1.91
N ASP A 89 3.90 -13.63 3.07
CA ASP A 89 2.64 -12.89 3.20
C ASP A 89 2.81 -11.43 2.79
N LEU A 90 3.91 -10.81 3.20
CA LEU A 90 4.24 -9.44 2.80
C LEU A 90 4.46 -9.33 1.30
N ASN A 91 5.16 -10.29 0.69
CA ASN A 91 5.35 -10.32 -0.76
C ASN A 91 4.01 -10.41 -1.50
N ASP A 92 3.09 -11.23 -1.01
CA ASP A 92 1.74 -11.32 -1.59
C ASP A 92 1.02 -9.97 -1.52
N ALA A 93 1.14 -9.27 -0.39
CA ALA A 93 0.57 -7.93 -0.24
C ALA A 93 1.15 -6.94 -1.25
N PHE A 94 2.48 -6.93 -1.45
CA PHE A 94 3.11 -6.11 -2.49
C PHE A 94 2.57 -6.43 -3.88
N LEU A 95 2.42 -7.70 -4.20
CA LEU A 95 1.90 -8.12 -5.51
C LEU A 95 0.44 -7.71 -5.70
N GLN A 96 -0.37 -7.76 -4.65
CA GLN A 96 -1.74 -7.24 -4.68
C GLN A 96 -1.76 -5.74 -4.99
N ILE A 97 -0.84 -4.99 -4.39
CA ILE A 97 -0.70 -3.54 -4.65
C ILE A 97 -0.30 -3.30 -6.11
N PHE A 98 0.70 -4.01 -6.61
CA PHE A 98 1.15 -3.83 -7.99
C PHE A 98 0.03 -4.12 -8.99
N ARG A 99 -0.75 -5.18 -8.77
CA ARG A 99 -1.90 -5.45 -9.61
C ARG A 99 -2.93 -4.34 -9.55
N HIS A 100 -3.29 -3.88 -8.35
CA HIS A 100 -4.25 -2.80 -8.17
C HIS A 100 -3.79 -1.52 -8.86
N ALA A 101 -2.53 -1.13 -8.67
CA ALA A 101 -1.95 0.06 -9.28
C ALA A 101 -1.90 -0.05 -10.80
N ASN A 102 -1.56 -1.23 -11.31
CA ASN A 102 -1.54 -1.50 -12.75
C ASN A 102 -2.94 -1.38 -13.36
N ASP A 103 -3.96 -1.89 -12.68
CA ASP A 103 -5.35 -1.77 -13.12
C ASP A 103 -5.82 -0.32 -13.15
N LYS A 104 -5.32 0.51 -12.24
CA LYS A 104 -5.59 1.95 -12.19
C LYS A 104 -4.72 2.76 -13.16
N LYS A 105 -3.75 2.12 -13.82
CA LYS A 105 -2.80 2.75 -14.74
C LYS A 105 -1.92 3.80 -14.07
N TYR A 106 -1.59 3.60 -12.80
CA TYR A 106 -0.63 4.45 -12.10
C TYR A 106 0.78 4.17 -12.60
N GLU A 107 1.57 5.21 -12.78
CA GLU A 107 2.97 5.09 -13.22
C GLU A 107 3.92 5.07 -12.03
N ASN A 108 3.64 5.87 -11.01
CA ASN A 108 4.49 5.99 -9.82
C ASN A 108 3.65 5.88 -8.57
N ILE A 109 4.04 5.00 -7.67
CA ILE A 109 3.35 4.81 -6.39
C ILE A 109 4.35 4.85 -5.25
N LEU A 110 3.87 5.28 -4.08
CA LEU A 110 4.60 5.20 -2.82
C LEU A 110 4.00 4.07 -2.00
N ILE A 111 4.83 3.14 -1.53
CA ILE A 111 4.37 2.05 -0.68
C ILE A 111 5.00 2.19 0.69
N LEU A 112 4.17 2.18 1.72
CA LEU A 112 4.59 2.29 3.11
C LEU A 112 4.06 1.10 3.90
N GLU A 113 4.83 0.66 4.89
CA GLU A 113 4.34 -0.28 5.90
C GLU A 113 3.79 0.51 7.09
N ASP A 114 2.96 -0.13 7.90
CA ASP A 114 2.11 0.56 8.89
C ASP A 114 2.83 1.12 10.12
N ASP A 115 4.14 0.93 10.21
CA ASP A 115 4.99 1.52 11.25
C ASP A 115 5.69 2.82 10.80
N PHE A 116 5.33 3.34 9.64
CA PHE A 116 5.94 4.55 9.11
C PHE A 116 5.60 5.79 9.97
N ILE A 117 6.53 6.75 9.98
CA ILE A 117 6.32 8.07 10.56
C ILE A 117 6.97 9.09 9.61
N PHE A 118 6.20 10.07 9.16
CA PHE A 118 6.76 11.16 8.38
C PHE A 118 7.52 12.12 9.29
N HIS A 119 8.71 12.49 8.87
CA HIS A 119 9.45 13.56 9.53
C HIS A 119 8.74 14.91 9.26
N LYS A 120 8.64 15.77 10.28
CA LYS A 120 7.94 17.05 10.16
C LYS A 120 8.47 17.94 9.04
N GLU A 121 9.73 17.80 8.68
CA GLU A 121 10.36 18.57 7.62
C GLU A 121 10.04 18.08 6.22
N ILE A 122 9.32 16.97 6.07
CA ILE A 122 8.90 16.46 4.75
C ILE A 122 8.06 17.49 4.00
N LYS A 123 7.40 18.42 4.70
CA LYS A 123 6.62 19.52 4.11
C LYS A 123 7.48 20.64 3.55
N ASN A 124 8.77 20.66 3.84
CA ASN A 124 9.69 21.66 3.32
C ASN A 124 10.09 21.29 1.89
N LYS A 125 9.77 22.15 0.92
CA LYS A 125 10.07 21.91 -0.49
C LYS A 125 11.53 21.57 -0.77
N LYS A 126 12.44 22.16 -0.01
CA LYS A 126 13.88 21.91 -0.17
C LYS A 126 14.22 20.46 0.14
N HIS A 127 13.61 19.86 1.15
CA HIS A 127 13.81 18.47 1.49
C HIS A 127 13.11 17.54 0.49
N ILE A 128 11.90 17.90 0.05
CA ILE A 128 11.16 17.11 -0.96
C ILE A 128 11.95 17.03 -2.26
N ASN A 129 12.54 18.15 -2.71
CA ASN A 129 13.29 18.19 -3.96
C ASN A 129 14.64 17.45 -3.90
N SER A 130 15.13 17.15 -2.72
CA SER A 130 16.40 16.42 -2.55
C SER A 130 16.20 14.90 -2.43
N ILE A 131 14.96 14.45 -2.40
CA ILE A 131 14.61 13.04 -2.43
C ILE A 131 14.59 12.56 -3.89
#